data_b90e6db58fa821a378f31d22b6a1a2a1
#
_entry.id   b90e6db58fa821a378f31d22b6a1a2a1
#
_cell.length_a   1.000
_cell.length_b   1.000
_cell.length_c   1.000
_cell.angle_alpha   90.00
_cell.angle_beta   90.00
_cell.angle_gamma   90.00
#
_symmetry.space_group_name_H-M   'P 1'
#
loop_
_entity.id
_entity.type
_entity.pdbx_description
1 polymer ?
#
loop_
_entity_poly.entity_id
_entity_poly.type
_entity_poly.pdbx_seq_one_letter_code
_entity_poly.pdbx_strand_id
1 'polypeptide(L)'
;AQLETTCCLYLPSCLRTSTQPFLPLQRQQTFLPQDTIIDFFMMEAIQRWRIVDYAVLATKNTKRESLHVVFPHLLPPPQAYIHMYRRLHDTLLHGQSYPSKARVDASRICITGRSSGGLTVLCALIQYPDIFCAASSSYGISDLKSLSQHTHKYELHYTTTLMGGTYEDLPGVYKARSALHHADKIRTPLLLLQGDQDRVVAPDQSRHMARAIENRAGKVKYIEFPSEGHGFRRSDTRKRALEEEFAWCNDAARIP
;
A
#
# COMPACT_ATOMS: atom_id res chain seq x y z
N ALA A 1 -6.52 20.14 -19.71
CA ALA A 1 -7.39 20.97 -18.87
C ALA A 1 -7.18 20.52 -17.43
N GLN A 2 -6.61 21.39 -16.61
CA GLN A 2 -6.49 21.16 -15.17
C GLN A 2 -7.85 21.46 -14.52
N LEU A 3 -8.41 20.48 -13.84
CA LEU A 3 -9.57 20.66 -12.99
C LEU A 3 -9.09 21.08 -11.60
N GLU A 4 -9.45 22.26 -11.16
CA GLU A 4 -9.25 22.65 -9.76
C GLU A 4 -10.43 22.18 -8.94
N THR A 5 -10.17 21.38 -7.91
CA THR A 5 -11.20 20.96 -6.94
C THR A 5 -11.02 21.77 -5.68
N THR A 6 -11.98 22.62 -5.37
CA THR A 6 -12.04 23.34 -4.11
C THR A 6 -13.01 22.62 -3.19
N CYS A 7 -12.54 22.19 -2.03
CA CYS A 7 -13.38 21.58 -1.01
C CYS A 7 -13.67 22.63 0.06
N CYS A 8 -14.92 22.94 0.26
CA CYS A 8 -15.38 23.83 1.33
C CYS A 8 -16.15 23.02 2.37
N LEU A 9 -15.66 23.01 3.60
CA LEU A 9 -16.39 22.49 4.75
C LEU A 9 -17.40 23.54 5.21
N TYR A 10 -18.68 23.25 5.07
CA TYR A 10 -19.75 24.01 5.70
C TYR A 10 -20.35 23.19 6.83
N LEU A 11 -20.36 23.77 8.03
CA LEU A 11 -20.86 23.22 9.30
C LEU A 11 -22.34 22.85 9.27
N PRO A 12 -22.80 21.97 10.13
CA PRO A 12 -22.25 20.74 10.71
C PRO A 12 -22.81 19.46 10.07
N SER A 13 -23.37 19.54 8.86
CA SER A 13 -24.15 18.41 8.29
C SER A 13 -23.78 17.98 6.87
N CYS A 14 -22.78 18.61 6.23
CA CYS A 14 -22.43 18.22 4.85
C CYS A 14 -21.03 18.65 4.41
N LEU A 15 -20.46 17.91 3.51
CA LEU A 15 -19.26 18.25 2.76
C LEU A 15 -19.64 18.70 1.35
N ARG A 16 -19.16 19.85 0.92
CA ARG A 16 -19.34 20.36 -0.44
C ARG A 16 -18.01 20.29 -1.18
N THR A 17 -17.96 19.54 -2.26
CA THR A 17 -16.83 19.52 -3.18
C THR A 17 -17.18 20.28 -4.44
N SER A 18 -16.30 21.14 -4.94
CA SER A 18 -16.47 21.82 -6.22
C SER A 18 -15.26 21.58 -7.11
N THR A 19 -15.48 21.17 -8.35
CA THR A 19 -14.46 21.08 -9.39
C THR A 19 -14.57 22.28 -10.31
N GLN A 20 -13.48 23.02 -10.51
CA GLN A 20 -13.42 24.11 -11.49
C GLN A 20 -12.64 23.64 -12.72
N PRO A 21 -13.25 23.51 -13.90
CA PRO A 21 -12.51 23.38 -15.14
C PRO A 21 -11.88 24.74 -15.52
N PHE A 22 -10.73 24.70 -16.19
CA PHE A 22 -9.97 25.88 -16.63
C PHE A 22 -10.71 26.77 -17.65
N LEU A 23 -11.85 26.32 -18.16
CA LEU A 23 -12.80 27.07 -18.98
C LEU A 23 -14.08 27.36 -18.18
N PRO A 24 -14.74 28.54 -18.35
CA PRO A 24 -15.82 29.00 -17.48
C PRO A 24 -17.15 28.23 -17.63
N LEU A 25 -17.14 27.02 -18.14
CA LEU A 25 -18.31 26.20 -18.37
C LEU A 25 -18.42 25.11 -17.29
N GLN A 26 -19.34 25.34 -16.36
CA GLN A 26 -19.92 24.46 -15.34
C GLN A 26 -18.97 24.04 -14.21
N ARG A 27 -19.15 24.73 -13.07
CA ARG A 27 -18.77 24.18 -11.75
C ARG A 27 -19.63 22.96 -11.45
N GLN A 28 -19.07 21.79 -11.47
CA GLN A 28 -19.72 20.63 -10.87
C GLN A 28 -19.55 20.72 -9.36
N GLN A 29 -20.65 20.88 -8.65
CA GLN A 29 -20.68 20.83 -7.19
C GLN A 29 -21.37 19.55 -6.79
N THR A 30 -20.67 18.74 -6.02
CA THR A 30 -21.22 17.51 -5.44
C THR A 30 -21.47 17.74 -3.97
N PHE A 31 -22.68 17.53 -3.55
CA PHE A 31 -23.09 17.60 -2.15
C PHE A 31 -23.10 16.20 -1.57
N LEU A 32 -22.35 15.98 -0.50
CA LEU A 32 -22.25 14.70 0.21
C LEU A 32 -22.81 14.92 1.62
N PRO A 33 -24.01 14.40 1.93
CA PRO A 33 -24.55 14.42 3.29
C PRO A 33 -23.60 13.69 4.25
N GLN A 34 -23.44 14.21 5.45
CA GLN A 34 -22.51 13.65 6.45
C GLN A 34 -22.88 12.23 6.85
N ASP A 35 -24.17 11.91 6.94
CA ASP A 35 -24.72 10.60 7.26
C ASP A 35 -24.43 9.54 6.19
N THR A 36 -24.07 9.97 4.98
CA THR A 36 -23.65 9.06 3.90
C THR A 36 -22.15 8.77 3.91
N ILE A 37 -21.35 9.53 4.64
CA ILE A 37 -19.90 9.36 4.71
C ILE A 37 -19.58 8.19 5.65
N ILE A 38 -18.92 7.16 5.11
CA ILE A 38 -18.52 5.96 5.86
C ILE A 38 -17.13 6.15 6.44
N ASP A 39 -16.22 6.68 5.60
CA ASP A 39 -14.81 6.78 5.97
C ASP A 39 -14.08 7.83 5.14
N PHE A 40 -12.92 8.26 5.66
CA PHE A 40 -11.99 9.15 4.99
C PHE A 40 -10.59 8.55 5.10
N PHE A 41 -9.94 8.31 3.96
CA PHE A 41 -8.61 7.73 3.94
C PHE A 41 -7.72 8.39 2.90
N MET A 42 -6.43 8.18 3.09
CA MET A 42 -5.39 8.66 2.19
C MET A 42 -4.95 7.53 1.28
N MET A 43 -4.78 7.84 0.01
CA MET A 43 -4.28 6.91 -1.00
C MET A 43 -3.11 7.53 -1.76
N GLU A 44 -2.25 6.69 -2.27
CA GLU A 44 -1.19 7.08 -3.19
C GLU A 44 -1.57 6.72 -4.62
N ALA A 45 -1.23 7.58 -5.56
CA ALA A 45 -1.36 7.30 -6.98
C ALA A 45 -0.15 7.80 -7.76
N ILE A 46 0.07 7.21 -8.92
CA ILE A 46 1.09 7.68 -9.85
C ILE A 46 0.42 8.65 -10.84
N GLN A 47 0.82 9.91 -10.81
CA GLN A 47 0.38 10.92 -11.75
C GLN A 47 1.58 11.54 -12.48
N ARG A 48 1.65 11.36 -13.81
CA ARG A 48 2.74 11.90 -14.64
C ARG A 48 4.14 11.70 -14.03
N TRP A 49 4.47 10.46 -13.67
CA TRP A 49 5.79 10.07 -13.12
C TRP A 49 6.08 10.58 -11.70
N ARG A 50 5.06 10.98 -10.96
CA ARG A 50 5.17 11.35 -9.54
C ARG A 50 4.21 10.50 -8.73
N ILE A 51 4.65 10.06 -7.56
CA ILE A 51 3.75 9.55 -6.54
C ILE A 51 3.07 10.76 -5.91
N VAL A 52 1.75 10.72 -5.89
CA VAL A 52 0.91 11.78 -5.34
C VAL A 52 -0.02 11.17 -4.31
N ASP A 53 -0.06 11.80 -3.14
CA ASP A 53 -1.02 11.46 -2.12
C ASP A 53 -2.34 12.17 -2.42
N TYR A 54 -3.44 11.49 -2.26
CA TYR A 54 -4.77 12.07 -2.40
C TYR A 54 -5.72 11.51 -1.35
N ALA A 55 -6.68 12.35 -0.99
CA ALA A 55 -7.68 12.01 -0.02
C ALA A 55 -8.92 11.43 -0.70
N VAL A 56 -9.50 10.41 -0.11
CA VAL A 56 -10.70 9.73 -0.61
C VAL A 56 -11.75 9.69 0.50
N LEU A 57 -12.98 10.08 0.15
CA LEU A 57 -14.16 9.85 0.97
C LEU A 57 -14.90 8.61 0.45
N ALA A 58 -15.12 7.66 1.33
CA ALA A 58 -16.05 6.58 1.08
C ALA A 58 -17.45 7.00 1.52
N THR A 59 -18.42 6.84 0.63
CA THR A 59 -19.82 7.13 0.92
C THR A 59 -20.68 5.92 0.63
N LYS A 60 -21.74 5.73 1.43
CA LYS A 60 -22.73 4.70 1.22
C LYS A 60 -24.10 5.35 0.99
N ASN A 61 -24.65 5.11 -0.15
CA ASN A 61 -26.06 5.41 -0.41
C ASN A 61 -26.81 4.07 -0.41
N THR A 62 -28.12 4.11 -0.20
CA THR A 62 -29.02 2.94 -0.03
C THR A 62 -28.82 1.80 -1.05
N LYS A 63 -28.13 2.06 -2.17
CA LYS A 63 -27.91 1.08 -3.24
C LYS A 63 -26.44 0.87 -3.67
N ARG A 64 -25.49 1.74 -3.28
CA ARG A 64 -24.08 1.64 -3.75
C ARG A 64 -23.13 2.32 -2.76
N GLU A 65 -21.95 1.72 -2.61
CA GLU A 65 -20.79 2.38 -2.05
C GLU A 65 -20.06 3.13 -3.18
N SER A 66 -19.60 4.33 -2.90
CA SER A 66 -18.91 5.18 -3.88
C SER A 66 -17.69 5.82 -3.24
N LEU A 67 -16.61 5.94 -4.02
CA LEU A 67 -15.39 6.61 -3.62
C LEU A 67 -15.32 7.98 -4.30
N HIS A 68 -15.10 9.02 -3.52
CA HIS A 68 -14.96 10.39 -4.00
C HIS A 68 -13.55 10.89 -3.70
N VAL A 69 -12.78 11.20 -4.75
CA VAL A 69 -11.46 11.80 -4.58
C VAL A 69 -11.64 13.26 -4.16
N VAL A 70 -11.03 13.60 -3.03
CA VAL A 70 -11.04 14.94 -2.47
C VAL A 70 -9.67 15.55 -2.68
N PHE A 71 -9.59 16.78 -3.16
CA PHE A 71 -8.33 17.49 -3.44
C PHE A 71 -7.40 16.80 -4.46
N PRO A 72 -7.87 16.38 -5.66
CA PRO A 72 -7.04 15.64 -6.61
C PRO A 72 -5.83 16.43 -7.14
N HIS A 73 -5.72 17.71 -6.85
CA HIS A 73 -4.66 18.61 -7.33
C HIS A 73 -3.88 19.31 -6.21
N LEU A 74 -4.30 19.15 -4.97
CA LEU A 74 -3.54 19.62 -3.80
C LEU A 74 -2.51 18.55 -3.45
N LEU A 75 -1.24 18.91 -3.52
CA LEU A 75 -0.11 18.07 -3.12
C LEU A 75 0.56 18.69 -1.89
N PRO A 76 -0.11 18.72 -0.73
CA PRO A 76 0.52 19.24 0.48
C PRO A 76 1.63 18.28 0.94
N PRO A 77 2.61 18.75 1.70
CA PRO A 77 3.62 17.89 2.27
C PRO A 77 2.99 16.85 3.22
N PRO A 78 3.61 15.66 3.38
CA PRO A 78 3.04 14.54 4.15
C PRO A 78 2.54 14.92 5.55
N GLN A 79 3.23 15.84 6.25
CA GLN A 79 2.81 16.31 7.57
C GLN A 79 1.48 17.08 7.54
N ALA A 80 1.25 17.87 6.49
CA ALA A 80 0.00 18.59 6.31
C ALA A 80 -1.17 17.63 6.02
N TYR A 81 -0.93 16.53 5.30
CA TYR A 81 -1.92 15.47 5.09
C TYR A 81 -2.33 14.79 6.39
N ILE A 82 -1.38 14.43 7.25
CA ILE A 82 -1.66 13.81 8.55
C ILE A 82 -2.51 14.75 9.41
N HIS A 83 -2.17 16.03 9.44
CA HIS A 83 -2.94 17.03 10.20
C HIS A 83 -4.35 17.21 9.65
N MET A 84 -4.48 17.31 8.32
CA MET A 84 -5.76 17.42 7.64
C MET A 84 -6.62 16.15 7.85
N TYR A 85 -6.02 14.96 7.72
CA TYR A 85 -6.69 13.69 7.99
C TYR A 85 -7.29 13.67 9.40
N ARG A 86 -6.48 13.98 10.43
CA ARG A 86 -6.96 14.00 11.82
C ARG A 86 -8.12 14.98 12.00
N ARG A 87 -8.00 16.21 11.50
CA ARG A 87 -9.06 17.20 11.63
C ARG A 87 -10.34 16.83 10.87
N LEU A 88 -10.21 16.31 9.65
CA LEU A 88 -11.38 15.89 8.87
C LEU A 88 -12.04 14.66 9.48
N HIS A 89 -11.25 13.70 9.90
CA HIS A 89 -11.72 12.52 10.61
C HIS A 89 -12.49 12.93 11.87
N ASP A 90 -11.90 13.75 12.71
CA ASP A 90 -12.56 14.25 13.92
C ASP A 90 -13.81 15.08 13.63
N THR A 91 -13.83 15.88 12.58
CA THR A 91 -14.97 16.77 12.26
C THR A 91 -16.10 16.03 11.56
N LEU A 92 -15.79 15.13 10.63
CA LEU A 92 -16.78 14.43 9.81
C LEU A 92 -17.35 13.18 10.49
N LEU A 93 -16.53 12.53 11.31
CA LEU A 93 -16.87 11.25 11.93
C LEU A 93 -17.20 11.37 13.43
N HIS A 94 -17.01 12.57 14.02
CA HIS A 94 -17.23 12.87 15.46
C HIS A 94 -18.70 12.86 15.91
N GLY A 95 -19.62 12.42 15.13
CA GLY A 95 -21.01 12.26 15.54
C GLY A 95 -21.59 10.91 15.12
N GLN A 96 -20.89 10.20 14.30
CA GLN A 96 -21.16 8.80 14.07
C GLN A 96 -20.45 8.07 15.21
N SER A 97 -21.22 7.54 16.16
CA SER A 97 -20.72 6.43 16.92
C SER A 97 -20.35 5.38 15.86
N TYR A 98 -19.06 5.37 15.42
CA TYR A 98 -18.51 4.09 15.09
C TYR A 98 -19.02 3.19 16.18
N PRO A 99 -19.64 2.04 15.84
CA PRO A 99 -19.96 1.12 16.90
C PRO A 99 -18.69 1.11 17.73
N SER A 100 -18.75 1.71 18.91
CA SER A 100 -17.62 2.04 19.80
C SER A 100 -16.83 0.79 20.21
N LYS A 101 -16.95 -0.23 19.41
CA LYS A 101 -16.42 -1.59 19.48
C LYS A 101 -16.33 -2.27 18.10
N ALA A 102 -16.03 -1.60 17.01
CA ALA A 102 -15.26 -2.27 15.99
C ALA A 102 -13.87 -2.51 16.63
N ARG A 103 -13.83 -3.45 17.55
CA ARG A 103 -12.61 -3.91 18.17
C ARG A 103 -11.83 -4.58 17.06
N VAL A 104 -10.87 -3.87 16.51
CA VAL A 104 -9.81 -4.52 15.77
C VAL A 104 -9.16 -5.46 16.76
N ASP A 105 -9.28 -6.73 16.50
CA ASP A 105 -8.56 -7.73 17.30
C ASP A 105 -7.08 -7.60 16.94
N ALA A 106 -6.31 -6.99 17.84
CA ALA A 106 -4.88 -6.74 17.62
C ALA A 106 -4.10 -8.03 17.36
N SER A 107 -4.61 -9.18 17.79
CA SER A 107 -4.00 -10.49 17.54
C SER A 107 -4.25 -11.03 16.13
N ARG A 108 -5.12 -10.39 15.35
CA ARG A 108 -5.58 -10.83 14.03
C ARG A 108 -5.25 -9.84 12.91
N ILE A 109 -4.26 -9.00 13.11
CA ILE A 109 -3.83 -8.04 12.09
C ILE A 109 -2.90 -8.74 11.10
N CYS A 110 -3.24 -8.70 9.80
CA CYS A 110 -2.38 -9.13 8.71
C CYS A 110 -1.87 -7.92 7.94
N ILE A 111 -0.70 -8.04 7.32
CA ILE A 111 -0.14 -7.03 6.43
C ILE A 111 0.13 -7.62 5.05
N THR A 112 -0.32 -6.92 4.00
CA THR A 112 -0.10 -7.35 2.61
C THR A 112 0.46 -6.21 1.77
N GLY A 113 1.28 -6.54 0.77
CA GLY A 113 1.86 -5.54 -0.11
C GLY A 113 2.41 -6.13 -1.41
N ARG A 114 2.54 -5.26 -2.42
CA ARG A 114 2.97 -5.64 -3.76
C ARG A 114 4.10 -4.73 -4.25
N SER A 115 5.07 -5.29 -4.99
CA SER A 115 6.21 -4.52 -5.51
C SER A 115 6.94 -3.76 -4.39
N SER A 116 7.05 -2.44 -4.47
CA SER A 116 7.57 -1.60 -3.37
C SER A 116 6.81 -1.77 -2.06
N GLY A 117 5.47 -1.99 -2.13
CA GLY A 117 4.65 -2.34 -0.97
C GLY A 117 5.07 -3.68 -0.33
N GLY A 118 5.58 -4.62 -1.12
CA GLY A 118 6.18 -5.86 -0.62
C GLY A 118 7.45 -5.60 0.22
N LEU A 119 8.29 -4.65 -0.18
CA LEU A 119 9.42 -4.19 0.64
C LEU A 119 8.92 -3.56 1.95
N THR A 120 7.88 -2.73 1.87
CA THR A 120 7.26 -2.13 3.06
C THR A 120 6.78 -3.20 4.04
N VAL A 121 6.14 -4.26 3.55
CA VAL A 121 5.75 -5.43 4.37
C VAL A 121 6.97 -6.01 5.07
N LEU A 122 8.02 -6.37 4.33
CA LEU A 122 9.23 -6.96 4.90
C LEU A 122 9.88 -6.05 5.95
N CYS A 123 9.98 -4.76 5.68
CA CYS A 123 10.51 -3.77 6.63
C CYS A 123 9.63 -3.67 7.89
N ALA A 124 8.31 -3.71 7.75
CA ALA A 124 7.39 -3.69 8.87
C ALA A 124 7.56 -4.92 9.77
N LEU A 125 7.73 -6.12 9.18
CA LEU A 125 7.99 -7.34 9.95
C LEU A 125 9.32 -7.32 10.70
N ILE A 126 10.33 -6.64 10.16
CA ILE A 126 11.64 -6.48 10.79
C ILE A 126 11.57 -5.50 11.97
N GLN A 127 10.83 -4.41 11.79
CA GLN A 127 10.70 -3.36 12.81
C GLN A 127 9.68 -3.72 13.90
N TYR A 128 8.64 -4.46 13.54
CA TYR A 128 7.50 -4.76 14.40
C TYR A 128 7.17 -6.26 14.37
N PRO A 129 8.06 -7.13 14.88
CA PRO A 129 7.95 -8.59 14.70
C PRO A 129 6.74 -9.22 15.38
N ASP A 130 6.09 -8.53 16.31
CA ASP A 130 5.01 -9.07 17.14
C ASP A 130 3.64 -8.42 16.87
N ILE A 131 3.55 -7.50 15.88
CA ILE A 131 2.27 -6.81 15.57
C ILE A 131 1.38 -7.65 14.65
N PHE A 132 1.96 -8.36 13.69
CA PHE A 132 1.20 -9.03 12.64
C PHE A 132 1.13 -10.54 12.88
N CYS A 133 -0.07 -11.11 12.76
CA CYS A 133 -0.27 -12.56 12.85
C CYS A 133 0.14 -13.28 11.55
N ALA A 134 0.06 -12.62 10.40
CA ALA A 134 0.51 -13.08 9.11
C ALA A 134 0.88 -11.91 8.18
N ALA A 135 1.66 -12.23 7.16
CA ALA A 135 2.03 -11.26 6.12
C ALA A 135 2.04 -11.90 4.73
N SER A 136 1.82 -11.06 3.69
CA SER A 136 1.95 -11.45 2.29
C SER A 136 2.74 -10.39 1.52
N SER A 137 3.74 -10.82 0.76
CA SER A 137 4.52 -9.96 -0.15
C SER A 137 4.48 -10.55 -1.56
N SER A 138 3.82 -9.83 -2.47
CA SER A 138 3.70 -10.25 -3.87
C SER A 138 4.72 -9.50 -4.72
N TYR A 139 5.57 -10.24 -5.43
CA TYR A 139 6.66 -9.69 -6.28
C TYR A 139 7.39 -8.53 -5.61
N GLY A 140 7.66 -8.68 -4.32
CA GLY A 140 8.25 -7.66 -3.46
C GLY A 140 9.77 -7.59 -3.55
N ILE A 141 10.30 -6.39 -3.34
CA ILE A 141 11.73 -6.15 -3.28
C ILE A 141 12.25 -6.63 -1.92
N SER A 142 13.34 -7.39 -1.91
CA SER A 142 14.01 -7.83 -0.68
C SER A 142 15.47 -7.38 -0.60
N ASP A 143 16.13 -7.21 -1.74
CA ASP A 143 17.52 -6.78 -1.87
C ASP A 143 17.66 -5.62 -2.85
N LEU A 144 18.01 -4.45 -2.36
CA LEU A 144 18.17 -3.23 -3.14
C LEU A 144 19.41 -3.24 -4.04
N LYS A 145 20.46 -3.99 -3.66
CA LYS A 145 21.62 -4.21 -4.53
C LYS A 145 21.20 -4.95 -5.78
N SER A 146 20.54 -6.09 -5.61
CA SER A 146 20.05 -6.89 -6.73
C SER A 146 19.07 -6.10 -7.60
N LEU A 147 18.19 -5.30 -6.99
CA LEU A 147 17.29 -4.42 -7.73
C LEU A 147 18.08 -3.44 -8.60
N SER A 148 19.09 -2.75 -8.06
CA SER A 148 19.88 -1.76 -8.82
C SER A 148 20.64 -2.36 -10.01
N GLN A 149 20.99 -3.65 -9.94
CA GLN A 149 21.74 -4.35 -11.00
C GLN A 149 20.85 -4.94 -12.10
N HIS A 150 19.59 -5.22 -11.82
CA HIS A 150 18.68 -5.94 -12.74
C HIS A 150 17.47 -5.09 -13.17
N THR A 151 17.41 -3.84 -12.72
CA THR A 151 16.25 -2.99 -12.99
C THR A 151 16.20 -2.53 -14.46
N HIS A 152 15.00 -2.24 -14.94
CA HIS A 152 14.76 -1.76 -16.29
C HIS A 152 15.35 -0.36 -16.47
N LYS A 153 15.80 -0.04 -17.70
CA LYS A 153 16.45 1.25 -18.04
C LYS A 153 15.72 2.51 -17.58
N TYR A 154 14.40 2.46 -17.43
CA TYR A 154 13.59 3.58 -16.93
C TYR A 154 13.67 3.77 -15.42
N GLU A 155 14.10 2.75 -14.67
CA GLU A 155 14.25 2.80 -13.22
C GLU A 155 15.71 2.85 -12.76
N LEU A 156 16.65 2.91 -13.72
CA LEU A 156 18.10 2.87 -13.45
C LEU A 156 18.54 3.93 -12.43
N HIS A 157 17.94 5.12 -12.50
CA HIS A 157 18.25 6.22 -11.59
C HIS A 157 17.32 6.29 -10.36
N TYR A 158 16.24 5.50 -10.35
CA TYR A 158 15.26 5.56 -9.26
C TYR A 158 15.87 5.11 -7.93
N THR A 159 16.49 3.93 -7.92
CA THR A 159 17.14 3.38 -6.72
C THR A 159 18.27 4.29 -6.25
N THR A 160 19.10 4.82 -7.16
CA THR A 160 20.19 5.75 -6.86
C THR A 160 19.67 7.02 -6.20
N THR A 161 18.57 7.59 -6.71
CA THR A 161 17.95 8.79 -6.13
C THR A 161 17.39 8.52 -4.73
N LEU A 162 16.74 7.38 -4.52
CA LEU A 162 16.18 7.00 -3.21
C LEU A 162 17.26 6.68 -2.17
N MET A 163 18.36 6.09 -2.60
CA MET A 163 19.47 5.74 -1.70
C MET A 163 20.42 6.90 -1.44
N GLY A 164 20.41 7.93 -2.29
CA GLY A 164 21.30 9.08 -2.22
C GLY A 164 22.64 8.89 -2.94
N GLY A 165 22.83 7.78 -3.66
CA GLY A 165 24.03 7.44 -4.42
C GLY A 165 23.94 6.02 -4.99
N THR A 166 24.96 5.62 -5.78
CA THR A 166 25.02 4.28 -6.35
C THR A 166 25.33 3.22 -5.28
N TYR A 167 25.20 1.94 -5.62
CA TYR A 167 25.62 0.86 -4.72
C TYR A 167 27.12 0.91 -4.44
N GLU A 168 27.91 1.26 -5.44
CA GLU A 168 29.37 1.39 -5.34
C GLU A 168 29.77 2.48 -4.35
N ASP A 169 29.03 3.61 -4.33
CA ASP A 169 29.27 4.73 -3.42
C ASP A 169 28.77 4.45 -1.99
N LEU A 170 27.64 3.76 -1.85
CA LEU A 170 26.92 3.61 -0.60
C LEU A 170 26.54 2.15 -0.27
N PRO A 171 27.47 1.18 -0.35
CA PRO A 171 27.14 -0.25 -0.16
C PRO A 171 26.53 -0.53 1.22
N GLY A 172 26.96 0.19 2.25
CA GLY A 172 26.43 0.08 3.61
C GLY A 172 24.96 0.49 3.71
N VAL A 173 24.55 1.54 2.98
CA VAL A 173 23.16 2.03 2.95
C VAL A 173 22.25 1.00 2.27
N TYR A 174 22.68 0.48 1.13
CA TYR A 174 21.94 -0.56 0.41
C TYR A 174 21.75 -1.81 1.26
N LYS A 175 22.82 -2.26 1.91
CA LYS A 175 22.76 -3.42 2.81
C LYS A 175 21.81 -3.15 4.01
N ALA A 176 21.95 -2.01 4.66
CA ALA A 176 21.13 -1.66 5.82
C ALA A 176 19.63 -1.53 5.51
N ARG A 177 19.30 -1.11 4.27
CA ARG A 177 17.90 -0.95 3.82
C ARG A 177 17.34 -2.17 3.10
N SER A 178 18.13 -3.19 2.80
CA SER A 178 17.69 -4.43 2.19
C SER A 178 17.15 -5.40 3.22
N ALA A 179 15.87 -5.74 3.12
CA ALA A 179 15.19 -6.62 4.08
C ALA A 179 15.83 -8.02 4.14
N LEU A 180 16.41 -8.50 3.03
CA LEU A 180 17.08 -9.79 2.96
C LEU A 180 18.20 -9.94 4.02
N HIS A 181 18.96 -8.88 4.28
CA HIS A 181 20.05 -8.90 5.26
C HIS A 181 19.57 -8.89 6.73
N HIS A 182 18.28 -8.69 6.94
CA HIS A 182 17.63 -8.67 8.24
C HIS A 182 16.52 -9.74 8.35
N ALA A 183 16.54 -10.71 7.46
CA ALA A 183 15.56 -11.79 7.44
C ALA A 183 15.51 -12.56 8.78
N ASP A 184 16.61 -12.56 9.53
CA ASP A 184 16.72 -13.15 10.88
C ASP A 184 15.75 -12.54 11.91
N LYS A 185 15.26 -11.35 11.69
CA LYS A 185 14.30 -10.66 12.57
C LYS A 185 12.84 -10.96 12.26
N ILE A 186 12.53 -11.50 11.08
CA ILE A 186 11.16 -11.80 10.68
C ILE A 186 10.67 -13.06 11.41
N ARG A 187 9.74 -12.91 12.32
CA ARG A 187 9.10 -14.00 13.08
C ARG A 187 7.71 -14.33 12.58
N THR A 188 7.04 -13.35 12.01
CA THR A 188 5.69 -13.46 11.46
C THR A 188 5.64 -14.46 10.30
N PRO A 189 4.64 -15.35 10.24
CA PRO A 189 4.40 -16.19 9.08
C PRO A 189 4.28 -15.37 7.80
N LEU A 190 5.09 -15.68 6.77
CA LEU A 190 5.18 -14.91 5.54
C LEU A 190 4.80 -15.73 4.31
N LEU A 191 3.87 -15.19 3.50
CA LEU A 191 3.56 -15.68 2.16
C LEU A 191 4.31 -14.84 1.13
N LEU A 192 5.04 -15.48 0.23
CA LEU A 192 5.73 -14.84 -0.89
C LEU A 192 5.11 -15.34 -2.20
N LEU A 193 4.63 -14.41 -3.01
CA LEU A 193 4.02 -14.69 -4.32
C LEU A 193 4.85 -14.03 -5.41
N GLN A 194 5.26 -14.77 -6.44
CA GLN A 194 6.18 -14.28 -7.47
C GLN A 194 5.82 -14.81 -8.86
N GLY A 195 6.02 -14.00 -9.89
CA GLY A 195 5.98 -14.44 -11.29
C GLY A 195 7.38 -14.91 -11.74
N ASP A 196 7.48 -16.03 -12.43
CA ASP A 196 8.75 -16.60 -12.91
C ASP A 196 9.43 -15.76 -14.00
N GLN A 197 8.63 -14.94 -14.72
CA GLN A 197 9.11 -14.06 -15.80
C GLN A 197 9.13 -12.58 -15.39
N ASP A 198 9.20 -12.29 -14.10
CA ASP A 198 9.29 -10.93 -13.61
C ASP A 198 10.65 -10.32 -13.94
N ARG A 199 10.65 -9.31 -14.83
CA ARG A 199 11.85 -8.58 -15.28
C ARG A 199 12.05 -7.25 -14.56
N VAL A 200 11.13 -6.87 -13.67
CA VAL A 200 11.24 -5.65 -12.85
C VAL A 200 11.84 -6.00 -11.49
N VAL A 201 11.23 -6.97 -10.82
CA VAL A 201 11.74 -7.54 -9.56
C VAL A 201 12.04 -9.02 -9.81
N ALA A 202 13.32 -9.34 -10.02
CA ALA A 202 13.74 -10.68 -10.36
C ALA A 202 13.24 -11.73 -9.35
N PRO A 203 12.79 -12.92 -9.80
CA PRO A 203 12.26 -13.98 -8.93
C PRO A 203 13.22 -14.39 -7.80
N ASP A 204 14.51 -14.22 -8.01
CA ASP A 204 15.54 -14.52 -7.01
C ASP A 204 15.40 -13.68 -5.74
N GLN A 205 14.78 -12.51 -5.81
CA GLN A 205 14.47 -11.68 -4.64
C GLN A 205 13.59 -12.46 -3.64
N SER A 206 12.48 -13.01 -4.13
CA SER A 206 11.56 -13.81 -3.31
C SER A 206 12.15 -15.16 -2.93
N ARG A 207 12.90 -15.82 -3.84
CA ARG A 207 13.56 -17.11 -3.57
C ARG A 207 14.62 -16.99 -2.46
N HIS A 208 15.46 -15.95 -2.51
CA HIS A 208 16.48 -15.72 -1.48
C HIS A 208 15.85 -15.41 -0.12
N MET A 209 14.79 -14.59 -0.10
CA MET A 209 14.07 -14.28 1.13
C MET A 209 13.42 -15.54 1.72
N ALA A 210 12.77 -16.37 0.91
CA ALA A 210 12.19 -17.64 1.37
C ALA A 210 13.25 -18.54 2.00
N ARG A 211 14.36 -18.78 1.29
CA ARG A 211 15.48 -19.59 1.80
C ARG A 211 16.08 -19.04 3.10
N ALA A 212 16.24 -17.72 3.19
CA ALA A 212 16.78 -17.08 4.38
C ALA A 212 15.88 -17.31 5.60
N ILE A 213 14.57 -17.38 5.42
CA ILE A 213 13.61 -17.65 6.49
C ILE A 213 13.54 -19.16 6.78
N GLU A 214 13.51 -20.04 5.77
CA GLU A 214 13.49 -21.50 5.92
C GLU A 214 14.73 -22.02 6.67
N ASN A 215 15.92 -21.50 6.35
CA ASN A 215 17.19 -21.92 6.98
C ASN A 215 17.22 -21.72 8.50
N ARG A 216 16.30 -20.94 9.05
CA ARG A 216 16.15 -20.72 10.51
C ARG A 216 14.85 -21.30 11.06
N ALA A 217 14.23 -22.22 10.33
CA ALA A 217 12.94 -22.82 10.67
C ALA A 217 11.81 -21.80 10.84
N GLY A 218 11.90 -20.63 10.18
CA GLY A 218 10.82 -19.64 10.12
C GLY A 218 9.65 -20.12 9.27
N LYS A 219 8.45 -19.66 9.56
CA LYS A 219 7.26 -20.06 8.80
C LYS A 219 7.14 -19.19 7.55
N VAL A 220 7.47 -19.76 6.39
CA VAL A 220 7.33 -19.12 5.08
C VAL A 220 6.67 -20.07 4.08
N LYS A 221 5.86 -19.52 3.18
CA LYS A 221 5.32 -20.20 2.00
C LYS A 221 5.70 -19.41 0.78
N TYR A 222 6.35 -20.04 -0.18
CA TYR A 222 6.69 -19.44 -1.46
C TYR A 222 5.90 -20.08 -2.59
N ILE A 223 5.26 -19.26 -3.42
CA ILE A 223 4.53 -19.70 -4.60
C ILE A 223 5.04 -18.90 -5.80
N GLU A 224 5.52 -19.64 -6.80
CA GLU A 224 5.95 -19.10 -8.07
C GLU A 224 4.92 -19.42 -9.14
N PHE A 225 4.46 -18.38 -9.86
CA PHE A 225 3.47 -18.51 -10.90
C PHE A 225 4.15 -18.54 -12.28
N PRO A 226 3.94 -19.62 -13.05
CA PRO A 226 4.56 -19.76 -14.36
C PRO A 226 3.96 -18.78 -15.37
N SER A 227 4.84 -18.23 -16.22
CA SER A 227 4.49 -17.29 -17.30
C SER A 227 3.89 -15.97 -16.81
N GLU A 228 4.10 -15.61 -15.55
CA GLU A 228 3.70 -14.32 -15.01
C GLU A 228 4.90 -13.38 -14.82
N GLY A 229 4.67 -12.10 -15.11
CA GLY A 229 5.64 -11.03 -14.93
C GLY A 229 5.42 -10.22 -13.67
N HIS A 230 5.86 -8.94 -13.70
CA HIS A 230 5.62 -8.00 -12.62
C HIS A 230 4.15 -7.59 -12.58
N GLY A 231 3.43 -8.10 -11.59
CA GLY A 231 1.97 -8.04 -11.54
C GLY A 231 1.32 -9.19 -12.32
N PHE A 232 0.43 -9.93 -11.66
CA PHE A 232 -0.23 -11.09 -12.26
C PHE A 232 -1.30 -10.64 -13.25
N ARG A 233 -1.22 -11.11 -14.50
CA ARG A 233 -2.10 -10.71 -15.59
C ARG A 233 -3.22 -11.70 -15.83
N ARG A 234 -2.94 -13.00 -15.73
CA ARG A 234 -3.92 -14.05 -15.97
C ARG A 234 -4.96 -14.08 -14.87
N SER A 235 -6.21 -14.29 -15.25
CA SER A 235 -7.34 -14.31 -14.30
C SER A 235 -7.25 -15.45 -13.30
N ASP A 236 -6.81 -16.63 -13.75
CA ASP A 236 -6.58 -17.81 -12.91
C ASP A 236 -5.49 -17.58 -11.88
N THR A 237 -4.37 -16.98 -12.30
CA THR A 237 -3.28 -16.61 -11.39
C THR A 237 -3.71 -15.58 -10.36
N ARG A 238 -4.43 -14.54 -10.78
CA ARG A 238 -4.95 -13.51 -9.85
C ARG A 238 -5.91 -14.10 -8.83
N LYS A 239 -6.82 -14.97 -9.30
CA LYS A 239 -7.76 -15.67 -8.43
C LYS A 239 -6.99 -16.52 -7.40
N ARG A 240 -6.06 -17.37 -7.87
CA ARG A 240 -5.27 -18.23 -6.99
C ARG A 240 -4.43 -17.42 -6.01
N ALA A 241 -3.80 -16.32 -6.43
CA ALA A 241 -3.01 -15.46 -5.55
C ALA A 241 -3.87 -14.86 -4.42
N LEU A 242 -5.10 -14.41 -4.73
CA LEU A 242 -6.03 -13.90 -3.72
C LEU A 242 -6.52 -15.00 -2.77
N GLU A 243 -6.83 -16.19 -3.30
CA GLU A 243 -7.25 -17.34 -2.49
C GLU A 243 -6.14 -17.79 -1.53
N GLU A 244 -4.90 -17.85 -2.01
CA GLU A 244 -3.73 -18.20 -1.18
C GLU A 244 -3.46 -17.14 -0.10
N GLU A 245 -3.54 -15.85 -0.45
CA GLU A 245 -3.37 -14.76 0.50
C GLU A 245 -4.46 -14.77 1.56
N PHE A 246 -5.72 -14.93 1.16
CA PHE A 246 -6.85 -15.03 2.09
C PHE A 246 -6.72 -16.23 3.01
N ALA A 247 -6.44 -17.42 2.46
CA ALA A 247 -6.26 -18.64 3.25
C ALA A 247 -5.11 -18.49 4.26
N TRP A 248 -3.97 -17.94 3.82
CA TRP A 248 -2.81 -17.71 4.67
C TRP A 248 -3.11 -16.81 5.86
N CYS A 249 -3.76 -15.67 5.60
CA CYS A 249 -4.14 -14.73 6.64
C CYS A 249 -5.22 -15.32 7.57
N ASN A 250 -6.21 -16.00 7.00
CA ASN A 250 -7.30 -16.58 7.78
C ASN A 250 -6.81 -17.72 8.69
N ASP A 251 -5.92 -18.58 8.20
CA ASP A 251 -5.35 -19.66 9.00
C ASP A 251 -4.51 -19.16 10.17
N ALA A 252 -3.73 -18.09 9.94
CA ALA A 252 -2.95 -17.46 11.01
C ALA A 252 -3.81 -16.69 12.02
N ALA A 253 -4.94 -16.13 11.55
CA ALA A 253 -5.88 -15.40 12.41
C ALA A 253 -6.85 -16.32 13.16
N ARG A 254 -6.93 -17.59 12.83
CA ARG A 254 -7.68 -18.59 13.58
C ARG A 254 -6.94 -18.85 14.89
N ILE A 255 -7.40 -18.20 15.94
CA ILE A 255 -7.02 -18.56 17.31
C ILE A 255 -7.82 -19.80 17.67
N PRO A 256 -7.20 -20.83 18.23
CA PRO A 256 -7.88 -22.05 18.65
C PRO A 256 -8.98 -21.80 19.65
#